data_c2aacd5e3325ab7c970671822b941bb5
#
_entry.id   c2aacd5e3325ab7c970671822b941bb5
#
_cell.length_a   1.000
_cell.length_b   1.000
_cell.length_c   1.000
_cell.angle_alpha   90.00
_cell.angle_beta   90.00
_cell.angle_gamma   90.00
#
_symmetry.space_group_name_H-M   'P 1'
#
loop_
_entity.id
_entity.type
_entity.pdbx_description
1 polymer ?
#
loop_
_entity_poly.entity_id
_entity_poly.type
_entity_poly.pdbx_seq_one_letter_code
_entity_poly.pdbx_strand_id
1 'polypeptide(L)'
;CFIDEIRCDLVLTTGGTGFAPRDVTPEATKAVIEKEAPGLTEMMRMKTLSRTKYASLSRSVAGIRKETLIINFPGNPKGVQECFDVVQPVLSHALALIKGKDVH
;
A
#
# COMPACT_ATOMS: atom_id res chain seq x y z
N CYS A 1 -12.81 11.48 7.50
CA CYS A 1 -12.06 10.43 6.80
C CYS A 1 -12.83 9.11 6.86
N PHE A 2 -12.87 8.39 5.76
CA PHE A 2 -13.57 7.11 5.67
C PHE A 2 -13.15 6.13 6.77
N ILE A 3 -11.85 6.05 7.05
CA ILE A 3 -11.31 5.15 8.08
C ILE A 3 -11.83 5.50 9.47
N ASP A 4 -12.04 6.78 9.74
CA ASP A 4 -12.51 7.22 11.05
C ASP A 4 -13.99 6.92 11.27
N GLU A 5 -14.75 6.81 10.19
CA GLU A 5 -16.18 6.51 10.22
C GLU A 5 -16.46 5.01 10.22
N ILE A 6 -15.67 4.25 9.43
CA ILE A 6 -15.80 2.81 9.27
C ILE A 6 -14.54 2.16 9.78
N ARG A 7 -14.66 1.38 10.83
CA ARG A 7 -13.50 0.66 11.39
C ARG A 7 -13.13 -0.49 10.48
N CYS A 8 -11.94 -0.41 9.87
CA CYS A 8 -11.39 -1.49 9.09
C CYS A 8 -9.91 -1.63 9.43
N ASP A 9 -9.36 -2.82 9.20
CA ASP A 9 -7.97 -3.11 9.52
C ASP A 9 -7.06 -2.84 8.34
N LEU A 10 -7.60 -2.93 7.13
CA LEU A 10 -6.82 -2.84 5.91
C LEU A 10 -7.63 -2.12 4.84
N VAL A 11 -7.00 -1.13 4.20
CA VAL A 11 -7.56 -0.43 3.05
C VAL A 11 -6.59 -0.58 1.89
N LEU A 12 -7.09 -1.11 0.78
CA LEU A 12 -6.31 -1.23 -0.44
C LEU A 12 -6.91 -0.29 -1.49
N THR A 13 -6.07 0.56 -2.07
CA THR A 13 -6.50 1.42 -3.18
C THR A 13 -5.88 0.90 -4.47
N THR A 14 -6.56 1.12 -5.59
CA THR A 14 -6.03 0.75 -6.90
C THR A 14 -6.07 1.96 -7.81
N GLY A 15 -5.00 2.16 -8.59
CA GLY A 15 -4.92 3.23 -9.57
C GLY A 15 -4.42 4.55 -9.02
N GLY A 16 -4.15 5.48 -9.92
CA GLY A 16 -3.74 6.83 -9.59
C GLY A 16 -2.34 6.96 -9.01
N THR A 17 -1.47 5.98 -9.25
CA THR A 17 -0.12 5.93 -8.64
C THR A 17 1.00 6.25 -9.61
N GLY A 18 0.69 6.66 -10.86
CA GLY A 18 1.69 6.93 -11.87
C GLY A 18 2.16 8.39 -11.88
N PHE A 19 2.73 8.79 -13.01
CA PHE A 19 3.32 10.12 -13.19
C PHE A 19 2.39 11.13 -13.87
N ALA A 20 1.19 10.72 -14.29
CA ALA A 20 0.28 11.64 -14.96
C ALA A 20 -0.26 12.69 -13.97
N PRO A 21 -0.60 13.89 -14.45
CA PRO A 21 -1.13 14.94 -13.55
C PRO A 21 -2.37 14.52 -12.76
N ARG A 22 -3.18 13.61 -13.29
CA ARG A 22 -4.38 13.11 -12.60
C ARG A 22 -4.06 12.05 -11.53
N ASP A 23 -2.82 11.55 -11.51
CA ASP A 23 -2.42 10.49 -10.58
C ASP A 23 -2.06 11.11 -9.24
N VAL A 24 -3.04 11.19 -8.33
CA VAL A 24 -2.90 11.86 -7.03
C VAL A 24 -3.14 10.95 -5.84
N THR A 25 -3.29 9.63 -6.07
CA THR A 25 -3.53 8.68 -4.99
C THR A 25 -2.43 8.71 -3.92
N PRO A 26 -1.12 8.74 -4.26
CA PRO A 26 -0.09 8.80 -3.23
C PRO A 26 -0.20 10.06 -2.37
N GLU A 27 -0.49 11.22 -2.98
CA GLU A 27 -0.64 12.48 -2.25
C GLU A 27 -1.83 12.42 -1.30
N ALA A 28 -2.96 11.89 -1.77
CA ALA A 28 -4.15 11.74 -0.93
C ALA A 28 -3.88 10.80 0.24
N THR A 29 -3.16 9.71 0.00
CA THR A 29 -2.80 8.76 1.06
C THR A 29 -1.86 9.39 2.07
N LYS A 30 -0.83 10.11 1.61
CA LYS A 30 0.11 10.78 2.51
C LYS A 30 -0.58 11.79 3.41
N ALA A 31 -1.65 12.41 2.91
CA ALA A 31 -2.39 13.41 3.70
C ALA A 31 -3.12 12.80 4.88
N VAL A 32 -3.43 11.51 4.87
CA VAL A 32 -4.21 10.87 5.94
C VAL A 32 -3.42 9.90 6.81
N ILE A 33 -2.27 9.40 6.35
CA ILE A 33 -1.50 8.46 7.17
C ILE A 33 -0.73 9.20 8.27
N GLU A 34 -0.52 8.51 9.37
CA GLU A 34 0.22 9.04 10.52
C GLU A 34 1.63 8.50 10.56
N LYS A 35 1.85 7.30 10.03
CA LYS A 35 3.16 6.67 9.92
C LYS A 35 3.32 6.06 8.54
N GLU A 36 4.47 6.23 7.93
CA GLU A 36 4.75 5.58 6.65
C GLU A 36 5.22 4.16 6.86
N ALA A 37 4.89 3.28 5.92
CA ALA A 37 5.35 1.89 5.89
C ALA A 37 6.06 1.63 4.56
N PRO A 38 7.21 2.26 4.33
CA PRO A 38 7.86 2.22 3.01
C PRO A 38 8.35 0.85 2.58
N GLY A 39 8.62 -0.04 3.53
CA GLY A 39 9.10 -1.38 3.21
C GLY A 39 8.14 -2.19 2.35
N LEU A 40 6.83 -2.00 2.54
CA LEU A 40 5.83 -2.72 1.75
C LEU A 40 5.88 -2.30 0.29
N THR A 41 5.91 -1.00 0.02
CA THR A 41 5.95 -0.49 -1.36
C THR A 41 7.30 -0.72 -2.02
N GLU A 42 8.39 -0.66 -1.25
CA GLU A 42 9.71 -1.01 -1.76
C GLU A 42 9.75 -2.47 -2.21
N MET A 43 9.22 -3.37 -1.40
CA MET A 43 9.17 -4.79 -1.75
C MET A 43 8.33 -5.04 -3.00
N MET A 44 7.18 -4.36 -3.11
CA MET A 44 6.34 -4.46 -4.31
C MET A 44 7.11 -4.02 -5.56
N ARG A 45 7.78 -2.86 -5.50
CA ARG A 45 8.54 -2.36 -6.64
C ARG A 45 9.70 -3.26 -7.00
N MET A 46 10.47 -3.70 -6.02
CA MET A 46 11.63 -4.57 -6.26
C MET A 46 11.23 -5.89 -6.91
N LYS A 47 10.17 -6.53 -6.41
CA LYS A 47 9.74 -7.82 -6.93
C LYS A 47 9.12 -7.70 -8.33
N THR A 48 8.40 -6.61 -8.60
CA THR A 48 7.76 -6.44 -9.90
C THR A 48 8.69 -5.89 -10.97
N LEU A 49 9.84 -5.30 -10.59
CA LEU A 49 10.84 -4.84 -11.57
C LEU A 49 11.34 -5.96 -12.47
N SER A 50 11.40 -7.19 -11.98
CA SER A 50 11.82 -8.33 -12.78
C SER A 50 10.84 -8.65 -13.91
N ARG A 51 9.61 -8.17 -13.81
CA ARG A 51 8.55 -8.42 -14.78
C ARG A 51 8.33 -7.25 -15.71
N THR A 52 8.53 -6.03 -15.23
CA THR A 52 8.39 -4.82 -16.04
C THR A 52 9.24 -3.69 -15.47
N LYS A 53 9.99 -3.04 -16.37
CA LYS A 53 10.79 -1.86 -15.98
C LYS A 53 9.92 -0.69 -15.54
N TYR A 54 8.65 -0.67 -15.94
CA TYR A 54 7.73 0.41 -15.60
C TYR A 54 7.30 0.39 -14.13
N ALA A 55 7.60 -0.68 -13.40
CA ALA A 55 7.40 -0.71 -11.96
C ALA A 55 8.15 0.42 -11.26
N SER A 56 9.29 0.88 -11.84
CA SER A 56 10.05 2.00 -11.28
C SER A 56 9.30 3.33 -11.31
N LEU A 57 8.26 3.43 -12.12
CA LEU A 57 7.44 4.65 -12.23
C LEU A 57 6.26 4.66 -11.25
N SER A 58 6.12 3.62 -10.44
CA SER A 58 5.08 3.58 -9.41
C SER A 58 5.46 4.48 -8.25
N ARG A 59 4.55 5.37 -7.85
CA ARG A 59 4.71 6.24 -6.69
C ARG A 59 3.85 5.77 -5.51
N SER A 60 3.48 4.48 -5.50
CA SER A 60 2.65 3.90 -4.45
C SER A 60 3.18 4.21 -3.05
N VAL A 61 2.26 4.44 -2.14
CA VAL A 61 2.55 4.72 -0.73
C VAL A 61 1.83 3.67 0.12
N ALA A 62 2.43 3.30 1.22
CA ALA A 62 1.79 2.50 2.25
C ALA A 62 2.01 3.19 3.59
N GLY A 63 1.03 3.10 4.47
CA GLY A 63 1.13 3.74 5.76
C GLY A 63 0.02 3.33 6.69
N ILE A 64 0.06 3.88 7.90
CA ILE A 64 -0.84 3.51 8.99
C ILE A 64 -1.57 4.76 9.44
N ARG A 65 -2.91 4.64 9.54
CA ARG A 65 -3.74 5.65 10.21
C ARG A 65 -4.49 4.95 11.33
N LYS A 66 -4.24 5.39 12.57
CA LYS A 66 -4.79 4.73 13.75
C LYS A 66 -4.40 3.24 13.73
N GLU A 67 -5.34 2.33 13.65
CA GLU A 67 -5.05 0.90 13.60
C GLU A 67 -5.32 0.31 12.21
N THR A 68 -5.34 1.15 11.17
CA THR A 68 -5.63 0.74 9.81
C THR A 68 -4.37 0.85 8.95
N LEU A 69 -4.05 -0.23 8.22
CA LEU A 69 -2.98 -0.23 7.23
C LEU A 69 -3.58 0.15 5.87
N ILE A 70 -2.95 1.11 5.20
CA ILE A 70 -3.38 1.56 3.87
C ILE A 70 -2.26 1.26 2.88
N ILE A 71 -2.58 0.60 1.77
CA ILE A 71 -1.60 0.28 0.73
C ILE A 71 -2.16 0.70 -0.63
N ASN A 72 -1.36 1.44 -1.41
CA ASN A 72 -1.70 1.79 -2.78
C ASN A 72 -1.23 0.68 -3.73
N PHE A 73 -2.12 0.25 -4.62
CA PHE A 73 -1.79 -0.72 -5.67
C PHE A 73 -1.93 -0.05 -7.04
N PRO A 74 -1.27 -0.59 -8.08
CA PRO A 74 -1.41 -0.07 -9.45
C PRO A 74 -2.84 -0.25 -9.96
N GLY A 75 -3.17 0.42 -11.07
CA GLY A 75 -4.52 0.39 -11.61
C GLY A 75 -4.86 -0.81 -12.48
N ASN A 76 -3.87 -1.49 -13.06
CA ASN A 76 -4.16 -2.62 -13.94
C ASN A 76 -4.31 -3.92 -13.13
N PRO A 77 -5.22 -4.82 -13.54
CA PRO A 77 -5.51 -6.03 -12.75
C PRO A 77 -4.29 -6.94 -12.55
N LYS A 78 -3.44 -7.08 -13.56
CA LYS A 78 -2.24 -7.91 -13.44
C LYS A 78 -1.28 -7.34 -12.41
N GLY A 79 -1.07 -6.02 -12.42
CA GLY A 79 -0.22 -5.35 -11.45
C GLY A 79 -0.75 -5.47 -10.02
N VAL A 80 -2.08 -5.36 -9.85
CA VAL A 80 -2.71 -5.56 -8.55
C VAL A 80 -2.43 -6.96 -8.03
N GLN A 81 -2.63 -7.98 -8.86
CA GLN A 81 -2.40 -9.36 -8.46
C GLN A 81 -0.94 -9.61 -8.09
N GLU A 82 -0.01 -9.10 -8.90
CA GLU A 82 1.41 -9.26 -8.63
C GLU A 82 1.83 -8.59 -7.33
N CYS A 83 1.36 -7.36 -7.10
CA CYS A 83 1.69 -6.64 -5.87
C CYS A 83 1.05 -7.29 -4.65
N PHE A 84 -0.17 -7.76 -4.77
CA PHE A 84 -0.84 -8.45 -3.67
C PHE A 84 -0.10 -9.74 -3.30
N ASP A 85 0.33 -10.50 -4.30
CA ASP A 85 1.09 -11.75 -4.07
C ASP A 85 2.39 -11.46 -3.32
N VAL A 86 3.00 -10.29 -3.54
CA VAL A 86 4.23 -9.91 -2.86
C VAL A 86 3.98 -9.59 -1.38
N VAL A 87 2.92 -8.84 -1.06
CA VAL A 87 2.69 -8.37 0.32
C VAL A 87 1.88 -9.35 1.16
N GLN A 88 1.08 -10.20 0.53
CA GLN A 88 0.16 -11.11 1.23
C GLN A 88 0.86 -11.93 2.33
N PRO A 89 2.07 -12.49 2.12
CA PRO A 89 2.71 -13.30 3.17
C PRO A 89 3.00 -12.55 4.47
N VAL A 90 3.10 -11.22 4.44
CA VAL A 90 3.42 -10.43 5.63
C VAL A 90 2.22 -9.66 6.19
N LEU A 91 1.07 -9.70 5.52
CA LEU A 91 -0.08 -8.87 5.92
C LEU A 91 -0.62 -9.22 7.30
N SER A 92 -0.82 -10.50 7.61
CA SER A 92 -1.39 -10.86 8.91
C SER A 92 -0.46 -10.46 10.05
N HIS A 93 0.85 -10.60 9.84
CA HIS A 93 1.85 -10.18 10.84
C HIS A 93 1.82 -8.66 11.02
N ALA A 94 1.77 -7.91 9.90
CA ALA A 94 1.71 -6.45 9.96
C ALA A 94 0.46 -5.97 10.70
N LEU A 95 -0.69 -6.57 10.40
CA LEU A 95 -1.95 -6.18 11.05
C LEU A 95 -1.92 -6.48 12.55
N ALA A 96 -1.31 -7.59 12.95
CA ALA A 96 -1.17 -7.93 14.36
C ALA A 96 -0.27 -6.93 15.09
N LEU A 97 0.84 -6.52 14.45
CA LEU A 97 1.74 -5.53 15.04
C LEU A 97 1.06 -4.18 15.22
N ILE A 98 0.26 -3.76 14.23
CA ILE A 98 -0.47 -2.49 14.30
C ILE A 98 -1.42 -2.47 15.50
N LYS A 99 -1.99 -3.60 15.83
CA LYS A 99 -2.90 -3.71 16.98
C LYS A 99 -2.17 -3.91 18.31
N GLY A 100 -0.85 -3.80 18.31
CA GLY A 100 -0.06 -3.90 19.51
C GLY A 100 0.19 -5.32 20.01
N LYS A 101 -0.06 -6.32 19.17
CA LYS A 101 0.19 -7.71 19.54
C LYS A 101 1.67 -8.07 19.36
N ASP A 102 2.20 -8.83 20.32
CA ASP A 102 3.56 -9.30 20.25
C ASP A 102 3.57 -10.62 19.48
N VAL A 103 4.10 -10.59 18.26
CA VAL A 103 4.11 -11.76 17.37
C VAL A 103 5.52 -12.08 16.86
N HIS A 104 6.53 -11.53 17.52
CA HIS A 104 7.94 -11.76 17.17
C HIS A 104 8.46 -13.09 17.67
#